data_abb5c395f6f8b39fc4506f1c6c713a6c
#
_entry.id   abb5c395f6f8b39fc4506f1c6c713a6c
#
_cell.length_a   1.000
_cell.length_b   1.000
_cell.length_c   1.000
_cell.angle_alpha   90.00
_cell.angle_beta   90.00
_cell.angle_gamma   90.00
#
_symmetry.space_group_name_H-M   'P 1'
#
loop_
_entity.id
_entity.type
_entity.pdbx_description
1 polymer ?
#
loop_
_entity_poly.entity_id
_entity_poly.type
_entity_poly.pdbx_seq_one_letter_code
_entity_poly.pdbx_strand_id
1 'polypeptide(L)'
;MNIKKNKTRSNAIKQGYRSGLELTVLNSLKGRGCEAKYECLKIEWEELAYRTYTPDFLLPNGILIETKGRFLSDDRKKHLLIQKQHPTLDIRFVFTNSRAKIRKGSKTTYGMWCERYNFSYADKDVPQEWINEKKKPTKQMPSEFVTFPMKKLKR
;
A
#
# COMPACT_ATOMS: atom_id res chain seq x y z
N MET A 1 19.54 -32.48 17.73
CA MET A 1 18.08 -32.33 18.00
C MET A 1 17.23 -31.71 16.88
N ASN A 2 17.77 -31.44 15.71
CA ASN A 2 16.99 -30.76 14.63
C ASN A 2 16.36 -31.68 13.56
N ILE A 3 16.68 -32.96 13.53
CA ILE A 3 16.27 -33.86 12.43
C ILE A 3 14.78 -34.28 12.54
N LYS A 4 14.23 -34.41 13.75
CA LYS A 4 12.82 -34.80 13.93
C LYS A 4 11.82 -33.69 13.55
N LYS A 5 12.14 -32.40 13.82
CA LYS A 5 11.27 -31.26 13.46
C LYS A 5 11.11 -31.08 11.94
N ASN A 6 12.19 -31.27 11.18
CA ASN A 6 12.16 -31.12 9.73
C ASN A 6 11.33 -32.23 9.03
N LYS A 7 11.36 -33.44 9.57
CA LYS A 7 10.62 -34.58 8.98
C LYS A 7 9.10 -34.44 9.18
N THR A 8 8.65 -33.92 10.32
CA THR A 8 7.24 -33.66 10.61
C THR A 8 6.67 -32.55 9.71
N ARG A 9 7.42 -31.46 9.51
CA ARG A 9 7.03 -30.36 8.61
C ARG A 9 6.95 -30.83 7.15
N SER A 10 7.92 -31.61 6.70
CA SER A 10 7.95 -32.15 5.32
C SER A 10 6.76 -33.08 5.07
N ASN A 11 6.39 -33.92 6.04
CA ASN A 11 5.24 -34.82 5.93
C ASN A 11 3.91 -34.07 5.96
N ALA A 12 3.78 -33.01 6.77
CA ALA A 12 2.61 -32.15 6.81
C ALA A 12 2.35 -31.47 5.47
N ILE A 13 3.38 -30.91 4.84
CA ILE A 13 3.29 -30.26 3.51
C ILE A 13 2.86 -31.26 2.45
N LYS A 14 3.41 -32.48 2.44
CA LYS A 14 3.03 -33.54 1.52
C LYS A 14 1.56 -33.97 1.63
N GLN A 15 0.96 -33.78 2.81
CA GLN A 15 -0.44 -34.09 3.07
C GLN A 15 -1.36 -32.87 2.97
N GLY A 16 -0.85 -31.71 2.48
CA GLY A 16 -1.62 -30.50 2.28
C GLY A 16 -1.78 -29.58 3.48
N TYR A 17 -1.05 -29.83 4.60
CA TYR A 17 -1.05 -28.97 5.79
C TYR A 17 0.13 -28.01 5.75
N ARG A 18 -0.10 -26.77 6.28
CA ARG A 18 0.94 -25.72 6.29
C ARG A 18 1.99 -25.94 7.37
N SER A 19 1.65 -26.64 8.45
CA SER A 19 2.58 -26.89 9.56
C SER A 19 2.45 -28.30 10.14
N GLY A 20 3.52 -28.76 10.80
CA GLY A 20 3.51 -30.02 11.53
C GLY A 20 2.55 -29.99 12.74
N LEU A 21 2.31 -28.82 13.34
CA LEU A 21 1.36 -28.65 14.43
C LEU A 21 -0.08 -28.90 13.98
N GLU A 22 -0.48 -28.40 12.82
CA GLU A 22 -1.82 -28.63 12.25
C GLU A 22 -2.10 -30.11 12.09
N LEU A 23 -1.14 -30.87 11.55
CA LEU A 23 -1.24 -32.33 11.42
C LEU A 23 -1.32 -33.00 12.78
N THR A 24 -0.52 -32.59 13.76
CA THR A 24 -0.54 -33.13 15.12
C THR A 24 -1.89 -32.92 15.79
N VAL A 25 -2.47 -31.71 15.66
CA VAL A 25 -3.79 -31.39 16.21
C VAL A 25 -4.88 -32.19 15.53
N LEU A 26 -4.85 -32.33 14.19
CA LEU A 26 -5.81 -33.14 13.46
C LEU A 26 -5.80 -34.59 13.94
N ASN A 27 -4.63 -35.18 14.08
CA ASN A 27 -4.49 -36.55 14.56
C ASN A 27 -4.98 -36.70 16.02
N SER A 28 -4.72 -35.71 16.85
CA SER A 28 -5.23 -35.67 18.22
C SER A 28 -6.77 -35.62 18.26
N LEU A 29 -7.38 -34.78 17.42
CA LEU A 29 -8.84 -34.68 17.32
C LEU A 29 -9.46 -35.99 16.85
N LYS A 30 -8.89 -36.60 15.81
CA LYS A 30 -9.33 -37.91 15.30
C LYS A 30 -9.23 -38.99 16.39
N GLY A 31 -8.12 -39.05 17.15
CA GLY A 31 -7.95 -39.99 18.25
C GLY A 31 -8.93 -39.82 19.37
N ARG A 32 -9.55 -38.65 19.52
CA ARG A 32 -10.62 -38.35 20.47
C ARG A 32 -12.04 -38.49 19.91
N GLY A 33 -12.17 -39.03 18.68
CA GLY A 33 -13.45 -39.22 18.01
C GLY A 33 -14.07 -37.94 17.47
N CYS A 34 -13.28 -36.85 17.31
CA CYS A 34 -13.73 -35.57 16.76
C CYS A 34 -13.39 -35.46 15.28
N GLU A 35 -14.39 -35.36 14.41
CA GLU A 35 -14.25 -35.17 12.98
C GLU A 35 -14.14 -33.66 12.66
N ALA A 36 -12.92 -33.13 12.75
CA ALA A 36 -12.64 -31.75 12.38
C ALA A 36 -12.41 -31.61 10.86
N LYS A 37 -12.94 -30.53 10.28
CA LYS A 37 -12.70 -30.17 8.89
C LYS A 37 -11.56 -29.17 8.83
N TYR A 38 -10.61 -29.42 7.93
CA TYR A 38 -9.46 -28.54 7.77
C TYR A 38 -9.77 -27.42 6.76
N GLU A 39 -9.53 -26.16 7.16
CA GLU A 39 -9.68 -24.95 6.34
C GLU A 39 -10.98 -24.87 5.51
N CYS A 40 -12.10 -25.35 6.06
CA CYS A 40 -13.36 -25.45 5.34
C CYS A 40 -14.17 -24.15 5.31
N LEU A 41 -13.76 -23.13 6.07
CA LEU A 41 -14.44 -21.84 6.15
C LEU A 41 -13.54 -20.70 5.67
N LYS A 42 -14.13 -19.72 5.02
CA LYS A 42 -13.54 -18.40 4.74
C LYS A 42 -14.43 -17.37 5.41
N ILE A 43 -13.86 -16.60 6.31
CA ILE A 43 -14.57 -15.57 7.08
C ILE A 43 -14.07 -14.23 6.59
N GLU A 44 -14.95 -13.43 6.00
CA GLU A 44 -14.67 -12.05 5.61
C GLU A 44 -14.68 -11.16 6.85
N TRP A 45 -13.78 -10.18 6.88
CA TRP A 45 -13.69 -9.21 7.96
C TRP A 45 -13.22 -7.87 7.41
N GLU A 46 -13.58 -6.79 8.08
CA GLU A 46 -13.20 -5.43 7.71
C GLU A 46 -12.24 -4.87 8.75
N GLU A 47 -11.21 -4.18 8.26
CA GLU A 47 -10.26 -3.46 9.09
C GLU A 47 -10.21 -2.00 8.69
N LEU A 48 -10.47 -1.10 9.62
CA LEU A 48 -10.29 0.33 9.48
C LEU A 48 -8.94 0.72 10.07
N ALA A 49 -7.98 1.09 9.23
CA ALA A 49 -6.66 1.53 9.65
C ALA A 49 -6.45 3.02 9.36
N TYR A 50 -6.02 3.78 10.36
CA TYR A 50 -5.57 5.17 10.19
C TYR A 50 -4.07 5.19 9.94
N ARG A 51 -3.67 5.88 8.86
CA ARG A 51 -2.27 5.95 8.42
C ARG A 51 -1.86 7.40 8.20
N THR A 52 -0.57 7.67 8.35
CA THR A 52 0.02 8.96 8.03
C THR A 52 0.75 8.88 6.69
N TYR A 53 0.58 9.91 5.87
CA TYR A 53 1.33 10.14 4.65
C TYR A 53 2.30 11.29 4.84
N THR A 54 3.56 11.07 4.54
CA THR A 54 4.60 12.10 4.56
C THR A 54 5.12 12.27 3.13
N PRO A 55 4.81 13.39 2.45
CA PRO A 55 5.39 13.67 1.13
C PRO A 55 6.90 13.90 1.25
N ASP A 56 7.66 13.64 0.17
CA ASP A 56 9.11 13.80 0.19
C ASP A 56 9.51 15.28 0.30
N PHE A 57 8.83 16.18 -0.42
CA PHE A 57 9.13 17.62 -0.36
C PHE A 57 7.86 18.47 -0.40
N LEU A 58 7.93 19.61 0.28
CA LEU A 58 6.95 20.71 0.20
C LEU A 58 7.63 21.92 -0.44
N LEU A 59 7.15 22.36 -1.59
CA LEU A 59 7.62 23.59 -2.22
C LEU A 59 7.01 24.83 -1.55
N PRO A 60 7.69 25.99 -1.61
CA PRO A 60 7.17 27.23 -1.01
C PRO A 60 5.79 27.67 -1.52
N ASN A 61 5.40 27.26 -2.73
CA ASN A 61 4.10 27.53 -3.34
C ASN A 61 3.01 26.51 -2.97
N GLY A 62 3.33 25.53 -2.11
CA GLY A 62 2.38 24.54 -1.59
C GLY A 62 2.28 23.26 -2.40
N ILE A 63 3.06 23.10 -3.46
CA ILE A 63 3.13 21.84 -4.22
C ILE A 63 3.86 20.80 -3.38
N LEU A 64 3.25 19.62 -3.26
CA LEU A 64 3.84 18.44 -2.60
C LEU A 64 4.49 17.55 -3.66
N ILE A 65 5.76 17.26 -3.48
CA ILE A 65 6.52 16.40 -4.39
C ILE A 65 6.69 15.01 -3.78
N GLU A 66 6.35 14.02 -4.56
CA GLU A 66 6.57 12.61 -4.27
C GLU A 66 7.50 12.00 -5.31
N THR A 67 8.65 11.53 -4.91
CA THR A 67 9.63 10.89 -5.80
C THR A 67 9.44 9.39 -5.84
N LYS A 68 9.48 8.77 -7.01
CA LYS A 68 9.28 7.33 -7.17
C LYS A 68 10.24 6.72 -8.20
N GLY A 69 11.11 5.84 -7.75
CA GLY A 69 11.82 4.91 -8.63
C GLY A 69 10.90 3.78 -9.09
N ARG A 70 10.16 3.19 -8.15
CA ARG A 70 9.14 2.16 -8.42
C ARG A 70 7.78 2.66 -7.91
N PHE A 71 6.75 2.50 -8.73
CA PHE A 71 5.39 2.94 -8.42
C PHE A 71 4.47 1.74 -8.30
N LEU A 72 4.50 1.10 -7.13
CA LEU A 72 3.80 -0.15 -6.85
C LEU A 72 2.29 0.07 -6.69
N SER A 73 1.53 -1.04 -6.71
CA SER A 73 0.06 -0.97 -6.58
C SER A 73 -0.39 -0.34 -5.27
N ASP A 74 0.32 -0.59 -4.17
CA ASP A 74 -0.02 -0.01 -2.87
C ASP A 74 0.24 1.49 -2.82
N ASP A 75 1.32 1.97 -3.47
CA ASP A 75 1.56 3.41 -3.65
C ASP A 75 0.41 4.07 -4.43
N ARG A 76 -0.02 3.45 -5.53
CA ARG A 76 -1.11 3.97 -6.35
C ARG A 76 -2.43 4.03 -5.60
N LYS A 77 -2.79 2.96 -4.88
CA LYS A 77 -4.00 2.93 -4.03
C LYS A 77 -3.95 4.00 -2.95
N LYS A 78 -2.81 4.11 -2.26
CA LYS A 78 -2.58 5.12 -1.22
C LYS A 78 -2.86 6.53 -1.75
N HIS A 79 -2.27 6.89 -2.88
CA HIS A 79 -2.40 8.24 -3.44
C HIS A 79 -3.82 8.55 -3.95
N LEU A 80 -4.55 7.57 -4.46
CA LEU A 80 -5.96 7.74 -4.79
C LEU A 80 -6.82 8.00 -3.55
N LEU A 81 -6.55 7.31 -2.44
CA LEU A 81 -7.25 7.54 -1.17
C LEU A 81 -6.92 8.92 -0.59
N ILE A 82 -5.65 9.34 -0.63
CA ILE A 82 -5.23 10.66 -0.17
C ILE A 82 -5.89 11.75 -1.01
N GLN A 83 -5.88 11.62 -2.34
CA GLN A 83 -6.53 12.58 -3.24
C GLN A 83 -8.03 12.70 -2.97
N LYS A 84 -8.71 11.58 -2.73
CA LYS A 84 -10.14 11.55 -2.39
C LYS A 84 -10.43 12.22 -1.06
N GLN A 85 -9.59 12.00 -0.06
CA GLN A 85 -9.77 12.51 1.30
C GLN A 85 -9.29 13.96 1.47
N HIS A 86 -8.31 14.38 0.67
CA HIS A 86 -7.68 15.69 0.70
C HIS A 86 -7.60 16.29 -0.72
N PRO A 87 -8.75 16.63 -1.34
CA PRO A 87 -8.79 17.04 -2.74
C PRO A 87 -8.12 18.40 -3.02
N THR A 88 -7.80 19.16 -1.98
CA THR A 88 -7.13 20.47 -2.10
C THR A 88 -5.60 20.36 -2.12
N LEU A 89 -5.04 19.19 -1.83
CA LEU A 89 -3.60 18.97 -1.90
C LEU A 89 -3.15 18.82 -3.34
N ASP A 90 -2.10 19.56 -3.72
CA ASP A 90 -1.44 19.46 -5.02
C ASP A 90 -0.23 18.52 -4.89
N ILE A 91 -0.47 17.25 -5.11
CA ILE A 91 0.56 16.20 -5.06
C ILE A 91 1.01 15.92 -6.49
N ARG A 92 2.32 16.02 -6.73
CA ARG A 92 2.95 15.77 -8.03
C ARG A 92 4.08 14.76 -7.93
N PHE A 93 4.18 13.89 -8.92
CA PHE A 93 5.18 12.83 -8.93
C PHE A 93 6.41 13.21 -9.74
N VAL A 94 7.57 12.83 -9.23
CA VAL A 94 8.83 12.83 -9.99
C VAL A 94 9.32 11.40 -10.08
N PHE A 95 9.26 10.83 -11.29
CA PHE A 95 9.69 9.47 -11.56
C PHE A 95 11.12 9.40 -12.06
N THR A 96 11.80 8.30 -11.79
CA THR A 96 13.03 7.97 -12.53
C THR A 96 12.71 7.76 -14.02
N ASN A 97 11.57 7.11 -14.32
CA ASN A 97 11.12 6.86 -15.68
C ASN A 97 9.58 6.67 -15.70
N SER A 98 8.87 7.69 -16.15
CA SER A 98 7.40 7.66 -16.26
C SER A 98 6.87 6.70 -17.34
N ARG A 99 7.74 6.25 -18.25
CA ARG A 99 7.40 5.26 -19.29
C ARG A 99 7.42 3.82 -18.77
N ALA A 100 7.91 3.60 -17.55
CA ALA A 100 7.87 2.29 -16.93
C ALA A 100 6.43 1.79 -16.79
N LYS A 101 6.22 0.50 -17.01
CA LYS A 101 4.90 -0.13 -16.90
C LYS A 101 4.51 -0.31 -15.44
N ILE A 102 3.23 -0.13 -15.14
CA ILE A 102 2.71 -0.29 -13.76
C ILE A 102 2.85 -1.72 -13.23
N ARG A 103 2.96 -2.70 -14.11
CA ARG A 103 3.23 -4.11 -13.83
C ARG A 103 3.66 -4.84 -15.09
N LYS A 104 4.27 -6.00 -14.95
CA LYS A 104 4.61 -6.88 -16.08
C LYS A 104 3.36 -7.19 -16.90
N GLY A 105 3.45 -7.09 -18.23
CA GLY A 105 2.36 -7.36 -19.16
C GLY A 105 1.31 -6.23 -19.30
N SER A 106 1.41 -5.16 -18.51
CA SER A 106 0.52 -4.00 -18.65
C SER A 106 0.92 -3.12 -19.83
N LYS A 107 -0.05 -2.56 -20.51
CA LYS A 107 0.16 -1.48 -21.51
C LYS A 107 0.24 -0.11 -20.81
N THR A 108 -0.28 0.03 -19.61
CA THR A 108 -0.31 1.28 -18.84
C THR A 108 1.05 1.60 -18.25
N THR A 109 1.53 2.81 -18.47
CA THR A 109 2.74 3.35 -17.84
C THR A 109 2.42 4.15 -16.59
N TYR A 110 3.45 4.52 -15.81
CA TYR A 110 3.30 5.42 -14.66
C TYR A 110 2.70 6.77 -15.07
N GLY A 111 3.20 7.36 -16.17
CA GLY A 111 2.67 8.61 -16.70
C GLY A 111 1.21 8.49 -17.12
N MET A 112 0.85 7.45 -17.88
CA MET A 112 -0.55 7.19 -18.28
C MET A 112 -1.47 7.03 -17.07
N TRP A 113 -0.98 6.40 -16.00
CA TRP A 113 -1.74 6.29 -14.76
C TRP A 113 -1.95 7.67 -14.12
N CYS A 114 -0.91 8.51 -14.06
CA CYS A 114 -1.02 9.87 -13.54
C CYS A 114 -2.02 10.71 -14.35
N GLU A 115 -1.95 10.65 -15.67
CA GLU A 115 -2.89 11.35 -16.55
C GLU A 115 -4.34 10.91 -16.32
N ARG A 116 -4.56 9.61 -16.19
CA ARG A 116 -5.89 9.04 -15.91
C ARG A 116 -6.50 9.55 -14.60
N TYR A 117 -5.69 9.73 -13.58
CA TYR A 117 -6.14 10.12 -12.24
C TYR A 117 -5.82 11.58 -11.89
N ASN A 118 -5.49 12.40 -12.88
CA ASN A 118 -5.24 13.84 -12.73
C ASN A 118 -4.10 14.19 -11.76
N PHE A 119 -3.02 13.42 -11.78
CA PHE A 119 -1.77 13.77 -11.13
C PHE A 119 -0.79 14.34 -12.15
N SER A 120 -0.16 15.46 -11.82
CA SER A 120 0.97 15.97 -12.59
C SER A 120 2.21 15.13 -12.29
N TYR A 121 3.06 14.95 -13.29
CA TYR A 121 4.31 14.20 -13.15
C TYR A 121 5.43 14.76 -14.03
N ALA A 122 6.65 14.44 -13.66
CA ALA A 122 7.85 14.72 -14.43
C ALA A 122 8.85 13.58 -14.25
N ASP A 123 9.88 13.56 -15.10
CA ASP A 123 10.96 12.60 -15.01
C ASP A 123 12.24 13.26 -14.48
N LYS A 124 12.91 12.55 -13.59
CA LYS A 124 14.27 12.80 -13.06
C LYS A 124 14.40 14.00 -12.13
N ASP A 125 13.72 15.10 -12.37
CA ASP A 125 13.83 16.31 -11.56
C ASP A 125 12.51 17.10 -11.55
N VAL A 126 12.40 18.04 -10.60
CA VAL A 126 11.28 18.98 -10.53
C VAL A 126 11.40 20.00 -11.64
N PRO A 127 10.39 20.15 -12.52
CA PRO A 127 10.39 21.17 -13.55
C PRO A 127 10.47 22.59 -12.97
N GLN A 128 11.23 23.47 -13.60
CA GLN A 128 11.35 24.86 -13.17
C GLN A 128 10.00 25.58 -13.17
N GLU A 129 9.10 25.19 -14.07
CA GLU A 129 7.73 25.72 -14.14
C GLU A 129 6.97 25.49 -12.85
N TRP A 130 7.13 24.32 -12.21
CA TRP A 130 6.48 24.02 -10.92
C TRP A 130 6.99 24.91 -9.79
N ILE A 131 8.29 25.19 -9.80
CA ILE A 131 8.91 26.08 -8.79
C ILE A 131 8.41 27.50 -8.97
N ASN A 132 8.20 27.94 -10.21
CA ASN A 132 7.78 29.28 -10.57
C ASN A 132 6.27 29.51 -10.45
N GLU A 133 5.48 28.45 -10.26
CA GLU A 133 4.04 28.60 -10.10
C GLU A 133 3.71 29.48 -8.90
N LYS A 134 2.76 30.40 -9.07
CA LYS A 134 2.27 31.22 -7.96
C LYS A 134 1.56 30.34 -6.92
N LYS A 135 1.73 30.68 -5.66
CA LYS A 135 1.01 30.05 -4.57
C LYS A 135 -0.50 30.16 -4.81
N LYS A 136 -1.17 29.00 -4.94
CA LYS A 136 -2.63 28.97 -5.04
C LYS A 136 -3.22 29.40 -3.69
N PRO A 137 -4.24 30.27 -3.65
CA PRO A 137 -4.94 30.60 -2.42
C PRO A 137 -5.77 29.39 -1.99
N THR A 138 -5.19 28.49 -1.24
CA THR A 138 -5.90 27.39 -0.62
C THR A 138 -6.15 27.71 0.85
N LYS A 139 -7.39 27.60 1.29
CA LYS A 139 -7.78 27.76 2.70
C LYS A 139 -7.12 26.73 3.64
N GLN A 140 -6.36 25.79 3.09
CA GLN A 140 -5.70 24.72 3.82
C GLN A 140 -4.33 24.42 3.19
N MET A 141 -3.40 25.37 3.36
CA MET A 141 -1.99 24.96 3.22
C MET A 141 -1.65 24.10 4.43
N PRO A 142 -1.00 22.95 4.26
CA PRO A 142 -0.38 22.31 5.39
C PRO A 142 0.61 23.33 6.00
N SER A 143 0.39 23.79 7.21
CA SER A 143 1.48 24.35 8.00
C SER A 143 2.51 23.24 8.14
N GLU A 144 3.80 23.56 8.25
CA GLU A 144 4.93 22.61 8.24
C GLU A 144 4.79 21.43 9.22
N PHE A 145 3.73 21.39 10.03
CA PHE A 145 3.48 20.41 11.08
C PHE A 145 2.00 19.98 11.19
N VAL A 146 1.20 20.07 10.13
CA VAL A 146 -0.17 19.58 10.22
C VAL A 146 -0.21 18.08 10.02
N THR A 147 -0.11 17.35 11.10
CA THR A 147 -0.84 16.10 11.25
C THR A 147 -2.32 16.47 11.13
N PHE A 148 -2.99 16.08 10.04
CA PHE A 148 -4.44 16.10 9.98
C PHE A 148 -4.94 14.98 10.91
N PRO A 149 -5.37 15.30 12.17
CA PRO A 149 -5.93 14.27 13.00
C PRO A 149 -7.29 13.93 12.41
N MET A 150 -7.37 12.82 11.72
CA MET A 150 -8.67 12.17 11.58
C MET A 150 -9.18 11.98 13.00
N LYS A 151 -10.32 12.59 13.34
CA LYS A 151 -10.97 12.40 14.63
C LYS A 151 -11.06 10.91 14.88
N LYS A 152 -10.38 10.42 15.92
CA LYS A 152 -10.64 9.07 16.43
C LYS A 152 -12.13 9.00 16.70
N LEU A 153 -12.85 8.22 15.93
CA LEU A 153 -14.19 7.83 16.31
C LEU A 153 -14.04 7.12 17.66
N LYS A 154 -14.53 7.78 18.71
CA LYS A 154 -14.65 7.14 20.01
C LYS A 154 -15.57 5.95 19.84
N ARG A 155 -15.05 4.77 20.13
CA ARG A 155 -15.89 3.59 20.31
C ARG A 155 -16.84 3.79 21.45
#